data_96b9fc30e775d6c59dc89c0856e8814c
#
_entry.id   96b9fc30e775d6c59dc89c0856e8814c
#
_cell.length_a   1.000
_cell.length_b   1.000
_cell.length_c   1.000
_cell.angle_alpha   90.00
_cell.angle_beta   90.00
_cell.angle_gamma   90.00
#
_symmetry.space_group_name_H-M   'P 1'
#
loop_
_entity.id
_entity.type
_entity.pdbx_description
1 polymer ?
#
loop_
_entity_poly.entity_id
_entity_poly.type
_entity_poly.pdbx_seq_one_letter_code
_entity_poly.pdbx_strand_id
1 'polypeptide(L)'
;DVCSSDLIAMIMGLVLPTSGSVSVLGAKIPEQRYDVLGRMNFESPYVDMPMRLTVRQNLTIFGRLYAVEQLRERIDQLAVDLDLKEFLDRSNGKLSAGQKTRVALAKALINEPDLLLLDEPTASLDPDTADWVRQHLETYRKTHNATILLASHNMLEVERLCDRVIIMKRGKIQDDDSPERIMARYNRDTLEEVFLDVARGRVREGAPEDAP
;
A
#
# COMPACT_ATOMS: atom_id res chain seq x y z
N ASP A 1 -14.25 -6.81 14.21
CA ASP A 1 -13.58 -7.38 13.03
C ASP A 1 -12.29 -6.61 12.79
N VAL A 2 -11.13 -7.28 12.85
CA VAL A 2 -9.84 -6.67 12.49
C VAL A 2 -9.85 -6.46 10.98
N CYS A 3 -9.82 -5.21 10.56
CA CYS A 3 -9.77 -4.78 9.18
C CYS A 3 -8.29 -4.72 8.74
N SER A 4 -8.01 -4.77 7.45
CA SER A 4 -6.65 -4.61 6.89
C SER A 4 -6.03 -3.26 7.31
N SER A 5 -6.83 -2.21 7.41
CA SER A 5 -6.41 -0.90 7.89
C SER A 5 -5.95 -0.92 9.35
N ASP A 6 -6.55 -1.74 10.23
CA ASP A 6 -6.09 -1.91 11.63
C ASP A 6 -4.72 -2.58 11.68
N LEU A 7 -4.47 -3.56 10.81
CA LEU A 7 -3.16 -4.19 10.69
C LEU A 7 -2.09 -3.20 10.24
N ILE A 8 -2.39 -2.39 9.22
CA ILE A 8 -1.50 -1.30 8.76
C ILE A 8 -1.26 -0.31 9.90
N ALA A 9 -2.30 0.07 10.65
CA ALA A 9 -2.16 0.98 11.78
C ALA A 9 -1.27 0.40 12.90
N MET A 10 -1.33 -0.91 13.16
CA MET A 10 -0.43 -1.60 14.10
C MET A 10 1.02 -1.62 13.59
N ILE A 11 1.24 -1.86 12.29
CA ILE A 11 2.56 -1.81 11.67
C ILE A 11 3.16 -0.41 11.80
N MET A 12 2.36 0.64 11.61
CA MET A 12 2.79 2.03 11.81
C MET A 12 2.94 2.43 13.29
N GLY A 13 2.55 1.59 14.22
CA GLY A 13 2.57 1.89 15.66
C GLY A 13 1.55 2.94 16.08
N LEU A 14 0.46 3.09 15.34
CA LEU A 14 -0.67 3.98 15.67
C LEU A 14 -1.70 3.30 16.57
N VAL A 15 -1.79 1.98 16.47
CA VAL A 15 -2.64 1.11 17.30
C VAL A 15 -1.76 0.07 17.97
N LEU A 16 -1.98 -0.16 19.26
CA LEU A 16 -1.25 -1.18 20.02
C LEU A 16 -1.99 -2.52 19.96
N PRO A 17 -1.28 -3.64 19.70
CA PRO A 17 -1.90 -4.96 19.81
C PRO A 17 -2.26 -5.25 21.27
N THR A 18 -3.40 -5.91 21.49
CA THR A 18 -3.81 -6.36 22.84
C THR A 18 -2.83 -7.41 23.41
N SER A 19 -2.24 -8.20 22.54
CA SER A 19 -1.24 -9.22 22.89
C SER A 19 -0.32 -9.50 21.69
N GLY A 20 0.80 -10.17 21.92
CA GLY A 20 1.80 -10.43 20.90
C GLY A 20 2.76 -9.27 20.70
N SER A 21 3.50 -9.27 19.59
CA SER A 21 4.50 -8.24 19.26
C SER A 21 4.51 -7.96 17.76
N VAL A 22 4.85 -6.73 17.41
CA VAL A 22 5.04 -6.29 16.02
C VAL A 22 6.51 -5.94 15.82
N SER A 23 7.12 -6.43 14.75
CA SER A 23 8.47 -6.05 14.34
C SER A 23 8.44 -5.62 12.88
N VAL A 24 9.01 -4.45 12.57
CA VAL A 24 9.04 -3.85 11.24
C VAL A 24 10.46 -3.41 10.91
N LEU A 25 11.00 -3.87 9.78
CA LEU A 25 12.39 -3.58 9.37
C LEU A 25 13.43 -3.84 10.49
N GLY A 26 13.16 -4.85 11.32
CA GLY A 26 14.03 -5.24 12.46
C GLY A 26 13.77 -4.48 13.76
N ALA A 27 12.95 -3.42 13.76
CA ALA A 27 12.61 -2.64 14.95
C ALA A 27 11.33 -3.15 15.62
N LYS A 28 11.29 -3.15 16.95
CA LYS A 28 10.09 -3.45 17.73
C LYS A 28 9.14 -2.25 17.77
N ILE A 29 7.89 -2.48 17.44
CA ILE A 29 6.85 -1.46 17.45
C ILE A 29 5.95 -1.68 18.68
N PRO A 30 5.63 -0.65 19.47
CA PRO A 30 5.87 0.78 19.20
C PRO A 30 7.20 1.35 19.74
N GLU A 31 7.98 0.60 20.51
CA GLU A 31 9.11 1.13 21.30
C GLU A 31 10.18 1.79 20.40
N GLN A 32 10.48 1.19 19.27
CA GLN A 32 11.53 1.62 18.33
C GLN A 32 10.94 2.18 17.01
N ARG A 33 9.65 2.58 17.02
CA ARG A 33 8.98 3.01 15.77
C ARG A 33 9.70 4.16 15.06
N TYR A 34 10.30 5.08 15.83
CA TYR A 34 10.98 6.24 15.25
C TYR A 34 12.26 5.88 14.49
N ASP A 35 12.85 4.73 14.77
CA ASP A 35 14.06 4.26 14.06
C ASP A 35 13.73 3.83 12.62
N VAL A 36 12.47 3.53 12.33
CA VAL A 36 12.03 2.99 11.03
C VAL A 36 11.01 3.85 10.29
N LEU A 37 10.36 4.83 10.96
CA LEU A 37 9.35 5.68 10.31
C LEU A 37 9.89 6.44 9.10
N GLY A 38 11.16 6.87 9.12
CA GLY A 38 11.81 7.53 7.99
C GLY A 38 11.99 6.62 6.75
N ARG A 39 11.95 5.30 6.96
CA ARG A 39 12.10 4.26 5.93
C ARG A 39 10.76 3.66 5.49
N MET A 40 9.66 4.19 6.00
CA MET A 40 8.31 3.74 5.69
C MET A 40 7.49 4.89 5.11
N ASN A 41 6.49 4.57 4.31
CA ASN A 41 5.45 5.54 3.95
C ASN A 41 4.11 4.82 3.82
N PHE A 42 3.03 5.60 3.89
CA PHE A 42 1.66 5.12 3.81
C PHE A 42 0.85 5.96 2.83
N GLU A 43 0.03 5.30 2.04
CA GLU A 43 -0.93 5.95 1.17
C GLU A 43 -2.27 5.24 1.20
N SER A 44 -3.32 6.05 1.24
CA SER A 44 -4.70 5.60 1.17
C SER A 44 -5.54 6.67 0.46
N PRO A 45 -6.52 6.31 -0.38
CA PRO A 45 -7.38 7.27 -1.08
C PRO A 45 -8.25 8.09 -0.13
N TYR A 46 -8.31 7.71 1.14
CA TYR A 46 -9.09 8.40 2.19
C TYR A 46 -8.29 9.51 2.91
N VAL A 47 -7.00 9.70 2.57
CA VAL A 47 -6.14 10.71 3.19
C VAL A 47 -5.85 11.82 2.20
N ASP A 48 -6.59 12.91 2.36
CA ASP A 48 -6.43 14.11 1.52
C ASP A 48 -5.22 14.95 1.95
N MET A 49 -4.51 15.48 0.94
CA MET A 49 -3.51 16.51 1.16
C MET A 49 -4.15 17.90 1.26
N PRO A 50 -3.51 18.87 1.96
CA PRO A 50 -4.00 20.25 2.05
C PRO A 50 -4.38 20.86 0.69
N MET A 51 -5.68 21.11 0.48
CA MET A 51 -6.26 21.49 -0.81
C MET A 51 -5.83 22.90 -1.26
N ARG A 52 -5.51 23.81 -0.32
CA ARG A 52 -5.13 25.19 -0.62
C ARG A 52 -3.67 25.34 -1.03
N LEU A 53 -2.82 24.39 -0.64
CA LEU A 53 -1.40 24.40 -0.97
C LEU A 53 -1.19 23.91 -2.41
N THR A 54 -0.12 24.38 -3.04
CA THR A 54 0.30 23.85 -4.33
C THR A 54 0.86 22.44 -4.14
N VAL A 55 0.98 21.68 -5.24
CA VAL A 55 1.62 20.36 -5.25
C VAL A 55 3.04 20.48 -4.70
N ARG A 56 3.83 21.43 -5.19
CA ARG A 56 5.21 21.68 -4.72
C ARG A 56 5.25 21.98 -3.22
N GLN A 57 4.33 22.78 -2.71
CA GLN A 57 4.26 23.09 -1.27
C GLN A 57 3.91 21.86 -0.45
N ASN A 58 2.95 21.07 -0.88
CA ASN A 58 2.58 19.81 -0.23
C ASN A 58 3.79 18.85 -0.18
N LEU A 59 4.42 18.58 -1.32
CA LEU A 59 5.59 17.69 -1.37
C LEU A 59 6.76 18.23 -0.55
N THR A 60 6.96 19.57 -0.49
CA THR A 60 7.98 20.18 0.35
C THR A 60 7.71 19.94 1.85
N ILE A 61 6.46 20.04 2.30
CA ILE A 61 6.11 19.80 3.70
C ILE A 61 6.37 18.32 4.04
N PHE A 62 5.85 17.39 3.25
CA PHE A 62 6.06 15.97 3.51
C PHE A 62 7.53 15.58 3.45
N GLY A 63 8.27 16.06 2.44
CA GLY A 63 9.70 15.77 2.34
C GLY A 63 10.51 16.29 3.54
N ARG A 64 10.15 17.47 4.08
CA ARG A 64 10.76 17.99 5.32
C ARG A 64 10.41 17.16 6.55
N LEU A 65 9.16 16.66 6.66
CA LEU A 65 8.77 15.78 7.76
C LEU A 65 9.55 14.47 7.78
N TYR A 66 9.93 13.97 6.60
CA TYR A 66 10.77 12.79 6.44
C TYR A 66 12.27 13.11 6.42
N ALA A 67 12.68 14.37 6.62
CA ALA A 67 14.07 14.83 6.56
C ALA A 67 14.78 14.45 5.24
N VAL A 68 14.06 14.50 4.11
CA VAL A 68 14.59 14.15 2.79
C VAL A 68 15.71 15.12 2.43
N GLU A 69 16.89 14.58 2.18
CA GLU A 69 18.03 15.34 1.69
C GLU A 69 17.81 15.75 0.23
N GLN A 70 18.43 16.86 -0.20
CA GLN A 70 18.30 17.40 -1.56
C GLN A 70 16.84 17.43 -2.04
N LEU A 71 15.94 17.88 -1.14
CA LEU A 71 14.49 17.80 -1.33
C LEU A 71 13.99 18.45 -2.62
N ARG A 72 14.63 19.51 -3.08
CA ARG A 72 14.24 20.20 -4.32
C ARG A 72 14.48 19.28 -5.52
N GLU A 73 15.64 18.70 -5.60
CA GLU A 73 16.04 17.77 -6.63
C GLU A 73 15.13 16.53 -6.62
N ARG A 74 14.80 16.04 -5.43
CA ARG A 74 13.87 14.92 -5.26
C ARG A 74 12.47 15.23 -5.78
N ILE A 75 11.93 16.42 -5.48
CA ILE A 75 10.63 16.86 -6.00
C ILE A 75 10.67 16.99 -7.53
N ASP A 76 11.74 17.56 -8.08
CA ASP A 76 11.88 17.76 -9.51
C ASP A 76 12.02 16.38 -10.24
N GLN A 77 12.69 15.40 -9.62
CA GLN A 77 12.76 14.02 -10.13
C GLN A 77 11.37 13.37 -10.13
N LEU A 78 10.65 13.38 -9.01
CA LEU A 78 9.29 12.85 -8.91
C LEU A 78 8.33 13.54 -9.89
N ALA A 79 8.56 14.83 -10.15
CA ALA A 79 7.76 15.57 -11.12
C ALA A 79 8.00 15.11 -12.57
N VAL A 80 9.19 14.56 -12.86
CA VAL A 80 9.46 13.90 -14.14
C VAL A 80 8.81 12.52 -14.18
N ASP A 81 9.11 11.71 -13.15
CA ASP A 81 8.73 10.29 -13.10
C ASP A 81 7.20 10.08 -13.08
N LEU A 82 6.48 11.03 -12.47
CA LEU A 82 5.04 10.94 -12.27
C LEU A 82 4.23 11.98 -13.06
N ASP A 83 4.84 12.64 -14.05
CA ASP A 83 4.20 13.63 -14.92
C ASP A 83 3.50 14.77 -14.16
N LEU A 84 4.17 15.35 -13.15
CA LEU A 84 3.61 16.44 -12.33
C LEU A 84 3.99 17.83 -12.81
N LYS A 85 4.96 17.98 -13.75
CA LYS A 85 5.60 19.26 -14.10
C LYS A 85 4.60 20.38 -14.39
N GLU A 86 3.54 20.08 -15.16
CA GLU A 86 2.58 21.08 -15.62
C GLU A 86 1.68 21.64 -14.51
N PHE A 87 1.60 20.96 -13.38
CA PHE A 87 0.72 21.36 -12.28
C PHE A 87 1.39 21.44 -10.89
N LEU A 88 2.72 21.37 -10.83
CA LEU A 88 3.47 21.51 -9.58
C LEU A 88 3.11 22.77 -8.78
N ASP A 89 2.86 23.87 -9.48
CA ASP A 89 2.52 25.16 -8.84
C ASP A 89 1.01 25.43 -8.81
N ARG A 90 0.19 24.43 -9.19
CA ARG A 90 -1.26 24.45 -9.06
C ARG A 90 -1.67 23.96 -7.67
N SER A 91 -2.70 24.58 -7.08
CA SER A 91 -3.24 24.12 -5.78
C SER A 91 -3.88 22.76 -5.91
N ASN A 92 -3.68 21.89 -4.90
CA ASN A 92 -4.16 20.50 -4.90
C ASN A 92 -5.67 20.38 -5.10
N GLY A 93 -6.44 21.35 -4.58
CA GLY A 93 -7.90 21.38 -4.76
C GLY A 93 -8.38 21.68 -6.20
N LYS A 94 -7.49 22.12 -7.10
CA LYS A 94 -7.81 22.39 -8.53
C LYS A 94 -7.38 21.27 -9.46
N LEU A 95 -6.91 20.14 -8.92
CA LEU A 95 -6.46 18.99 -9.69
C LEU A 95 -7.64 18.07 -10.04
N SER A 96 -7.54 17.40 -11.19
CA SER A 96 -8.43 16.28 -11.53
C SER A 96 -8.15 15.08 -10.60
N ALA A 97 -9.06 14.09 -10.57
CA ALA A 97 -8.87 12.87 -9.78
C ALA A 97 -7.55 12.17 -10.13
N GLY A 98 -7.27 11.90 -11.40
CA GLY A 98 -6.01 11.28 -11.84
C GLY A 98 -4.77 12.11 -11.50
N GLN A 99 -4.84 13.47 -11.58
CA GLN A 99 -3.73 14.33 -11.14
C GLN A 99 -3.50 14.23 -9.63
N LYS A 100 -4.57 14.17 -8.82
CA LYS A 100 -4.47 13.95 -7.36
C LYS A 100 -3.82 12.61 -7.04
N THR A 101 -4.19 11.54 -7.74
CA THR A 101 -3.58 10.22 -7.59
C THR A 101 -2.08 10.25 -7.86
N ARG A 102 -1.64 10.94 -8.92
CA ARG A 102 -0.21 11.11 -9.22
C ARG A 102 0.53 11.85 -8.09
N VAL A 103 -0.08 12.88 -7.53
CA VAL A 103 0.51 13.65 -6.40
C VAL A 103 0.52 12.80 -5.12
N ALA A 104 -0.51 12.01 -4.86
CA ALA A 104 -0.57 11.07 -3.74
C ALA A 104 0.56 10.03 -3.83
N LEU A 105 0.76 9.45 -5.02
CA LEU A 105 1.89 8.55 -5.25
C LEU A 105 3.23 9.25 -5.07
N ALA A 106 3.41 10.49 -5.55
CA ALA A 106 4.62 11.28 -5.31
C ALA A 106 4.89 11.49 -3.82
N LYS A 107 3.85 11.79 -3.02
CA LYS A 107 3.95 11.89 -1.56
C LYS A 107 4.40 10.57 -0.95
N ALA A 108 3.81 9.47 -1.40
CA ALA A 108 4.13 8.13 -0.90
C ALA A 108 5.57 7.69 -1.20
N LEU A 109 6.17 8.21 -2.28
CA LEU A 109 7.51 7.87 -2.71
C LEU A 109 8.57 8.94 -2.34
N ILE A 110 8.19 10.03 -1.67
CA ILE A 110 9.06 11.20 -1.45
C ILE A 110 10.35 10.85 -0.68
N ASN A 111 10.26 9.97 0.31
CA ASN A 111 11.35 9.54 1.19
C ASN A 111 12.01 8.22 0.76
N GLU A 112 11.75 7.74 -0.46
CA GLU A 112 12.27 6.45 -0.97
C GLU A 112 12.09 5.30 0.03
N PRO A 113 10.85 5.00 0.46
CA PRO A 113 10.62 4.04 1.53
C PRO A 113 11.09 2.63 1.19
N ASP A 114 11.72 1.96 2.16
CA ASP A 114 12.01 0.52 2.09
C ASP A 114 10.73 -0.32 2.27
N LEU A 115 9.76 0.23 3.02
CA LEU A 115 8.43 -0.36 3.21
C LEU A 115 7.34 0.65 2.83
N LEU A 116 6.62 0.36 1.77
CA LEU A 116 5.47 1.13 1.34
C LEU A 116 4.18 0.40 1.72
N LEU A 117 3.34 1.07 2.50
CA LEU A 117 2.05 0.57 2.95
C LEU A 117 0.96 1.22 2.11
N LEU A 118 0.14 0.42 1.44
CA LEU A 118 -0.91 0.88 0.54
C LEU A 118 -2.25 0.29 0.96
N ASP A 119 -3.22 1.14 1.22
CA ASP A 119 -4.59 0.75 1.53
C ASP A 119 -5.52 1.18 0.38
N GLU A 120 -5.94 0.20 -0.44
CA GLU A 120 -6.82 0.41 -1.60
C GLU A 120 -6.29 1.46 -2.62
N PRO A 121 -5.02 1.39 -3.08
CA PRO A 121 -4.39 2.47 -3.83
C PRO A 121 -5.02 2.77 -5.20
N THR A 122 -5.80 1.85 -5.75
CA THR A 122 -6.51 2.04 -7.02
C THR A 122 -8.04 2.13 -6.87
N ALA A 123 -8.54 2.20 -5.62
CA ALA A 123 -9.98 2.31 -5.39
C ALA A 123 -10.57 3.56 -6.05
N SER A 124 -11.70 3.38 -6.73
CA SER A 124 -12.42 4.46 -7.41
C SER A 124 -11.67 5.17 -8.54
N LEU A 125 -10.56 4.59 -9.01
CA LEU A 125 -9.85 5.09 -10.19
C LEU A 125 -10.46 4.51 -11.48
N ASP A 126 -10.39 5.29 -12.55
CA ASP A 126 -10.65 4.75 -13.88
C ASP A 126 -9.56 3.74 -14.28
N PRO A 127 -9.87 2.81 -15.21
CA PRO A 127 -8.95 1.72 -15.56
C PRO A 127 -7.57 2.18 -16.02
N ASP A 128 -7.48 3.28 -16.75
CA ASP A 128 -6.22 3.81 -17.28
C ASP A 128 -5.34 4.35 -16.15
N THR A 129 -5.91 5.18 -15.27
CA THR A 129 -5.21 5.68 -14.08
C THR A 129 -4.80 4.54 -13.14
N ALA A 130 -5.65 3.55 -12.93
CA ALA A 130 -5.32 2.38 -12.10
C ALA A 130 -4.17 1.56 -12.70
N ASP A 131 -4.15 1.35 -14.00
CA ASP A 131 -3.05 0.66 -14.69
C ASP A 131 -1.74 1.46 -14.59
N TRP A 132 -1.81 2.77 -14.77
CA TRP A 132 -0.68 3.67 -14.59
C TRP A 132 -0.07 3.57 -13.18
N VAL A 133 -0.90 3.57 -12.13
CA VAL A 133 -0.44 3.38 -10.73
C VAL A 133 0.28 2.05 -10.56
N ARG A 134 -0.32 0.95 -11.03
CA ARG A 134 0.28 -0.40 -10.92
C ARG A 134 1.66 -0.46 -11.59
N GLN A 135 1.80 0.07 -12.80
CA GLN A 135 3.09 0.11 -13.52
C GLN A 135 4.16 0.86 -12.73
N HIS A 136 3.80 1.98 -12.09
CA HIS A 136 4.75 2.77 -11.30
C HIS A 136 5.15 2.05 -10.02
N LEU A 137 4.21 1.37 -9.34
CA LEU A 137 4.51 0.54 -8.16
C LEU A 137 5.42 -0.65 -8.51
N GLU A 138 5.14 -1.35 -9.62
CA GLU A 138 6.01 -2.43 -10.11
C GLU A 138 7.42 -1.92 -10.41
N THR A 139 7.54 -0.79 -11.07
CA THR A 139 8.83 -0.17 -11.40
C THR A 139 9.56 0.22 -10.13
N TYR A 140 8.89 0.90 -9.20
CA TYR A 140 9.47 1.31 -7.92
C TYR A 140 10.01 0.11 -7.14
N ARG A 141 9.20 -0.94 -6.98
CA ARG A 141 9.60 -2.17 -6.29
C ARG A 141 10.90 -2.77 -6.87
N LYS A 142 10.99 -2.83 -8.21
CA LYS A 142 12.15 -3.41 -8.90
C LYS A 142 13.40 -2.55 -8.79
N THR A 143 13.25 -1.23 -8.88
CA THR A 143 14.40 -0.30 -8.92
C THR A 143 14.97 0.00 -7.52
N HIS A 144 14.12 0.00 -6.49
CA HIS A 144 14.53 0.35 -5.11
C HIS A 144 14.63 -0.87 -4.18
N ASN A 145 14.34 -2.08 -4.68
CA ASN A 145 14.27 -3.30 -3.85
C ASN A 145 13.35 -3.12 -2.63
N ALA A 146 12.29 -2.34 -2.80
CA ALA A 146 11.35 -2.00 -1.74
C ALA A 146 10.32 -3.12 -1.51
N THR A 147 9.87 -3.25 -0.28
CA THR A 147 8.72 -4.09 0.07
C THR A 147 7.45 -3.26 0.00
N ILE A 148 6.44 -3.77 -0.70
CA ILE A 148 5.11 -3.16 -0.75
C ILE A 148 4.13 -4.07 -0.02
N LEU A 149 3.50 -3.56 1.03
CA LEU A 149 2.35 -4.20 1.67
C LEU A 149 1.07 -3.56 1.11
N LEU A 150 0.31 -4.34 0.38
CA LEU A 150 -0.93 -3.92 -0.27
C LEU A 150 -2.13 -4.52 0.45
N ALA A 151 -3.02 -3.67 0.95
CA ALA A 151 -4.37 -4.06 1.33
C ALA A 151 -5.32 -3.70 0.18
N SER A 152 -5.97 -4.68 -0.41
CA SER A 152 -6.90 -4.48 -1.53
C SER A 152 -7.97 -5.56 -1.56
N HIS A 153 -9.16 -5.17 -2.02
CA HIS A 153 -10.24 -6.09 -2.37
C HIS A 153 -10.34 -6.32 -3.89
N ASN A 154 -9.49 -5.66 -4.67
CA ASN A 154 -9.38 -5.87 -6.12
C ASN A 154 -8.43 -7.03 -6.43
N MET A 155 -8.98 -8.22 -6.65
CA MET A 155 -8.18 -9.43 -6.84
C MET A 155 -7.29 -9.37 -8.09
N LEU A 156 -7.69 -8.69 -9.16
CA LEU A 156 -6.84 -8.48 -10.33
C LEU A 156 -5.57 -7.65 -10.00
N GLU A 157 -5.70 -6.69 -9.10
CA GLU A 157 -4.56 -5.91 -8.61
C GLU A 157 -3.63 -6.78 -7.76
N VAL A 158 -4.20 -7.59 -6.87
CA VAL A 158 -3.46 -8.51 -6.01
C VAL A 158 -2.71 -9.55 -6.85
N GLU A 159 -3.36 -10.19 -7.82
CA GLU A 159 -2.72 -11.16 -8.73
C GLU A 159 -1.55 -10.55 -9.51
N ARG A 160 -1.68 -9.28 -9.90
CA ARG A 160 -0.65 -8.61 -10.70
C ARG A 160 0.54 -8.11 -9.88
N LEU A 161 0.29 -7.57 -8.68
CA LEU A 161 1.32 -6.86 -7.91
C LEU A 161 1.98 -7.69 -6.82
N CYS A 162 1.31 -8.74 -6.32
CA CYS A 162 1.73 -9.45 -5.13
C CYS A 162 2.43 -10.77 -5.46
N ASP A 163 3.64 -10.97 -4.92
CA ASP A 163 4.34 -12.26 -4.97
C ASP A 163 3.81 -13.22 -3.89
N ARG A 164 3.17 -12.67 -2.84
CA ARG A 164 2.61 -13.41 -1.71
C ARG A 164 1.31 -12.76 -1.26
N VAL A 165 0.32 -13.57 -0.98
CA VAL A 165 -1.02 -13.14 -0.55
C VAL A 165 -1.35 -13.77 0.78
N ILE A 166 -1.85 -12.95 1.72
CA ILE A 166 -2.39 -13.40 3.00
C ILE A 166 -3.89 -13.18 2.97
N ILE A 167 -4.65 -14.27 2.96
CA ILE A 167 -6.11 -14.20 3.02
C ILE A 167 -6.54 -14.22 4.49
N MET A 168 -7.27 -13.21 4.91
CA MET A 168 -7.76 -13.07 6.29
C MET A 168 -9.28 -13.13 6.35
N LYS A 169 -9.80 -13.77 7.39
CA LYS A 169 -11.23 -13.77 7.72
C LYS A 169 -11.43 -13.70 9.23
N ARG A 170 -12.23 -12.75 9.69
CA ARG A 170 -12.51 -12.52 11.12
C ARG A 170 -11.24 -12.45 11.98
N GLY A 171 -10.22 -11.74 11.50
CA GLY A 171 -8.95 -11.55 12.19
C GLY A 171 -8.02 -12.76 12.20
N LYS A 172 -8.35 -13.85 11.50
CA LYS A 172 -7.52 -15.07 11.40
C LYS A 172 -7.00 -15.23 9.97
N ILE A 173 -5.74 -15.64 9.84
CA ILE A 173 -5.16 -16.02 8.57
C ILE A 173 -5.80 -17.32 8.12
N GLN A 174 -6.39 -17.32 6.94
CA GLN A 174 -6.99 -18.50 6.31
C GLN A 174 -6.02 -19.16 5.34
N ASP A 175 -5.23 -18.35 4.63
CA ASP A 175 -4.21 -18.82 3.71
C ASP A 175 -3.08 -17.81 3.60
N ASP A 176 -1.89 -18.29 3.21
CA ASP A 176 -0.67 -17.50 3.08
C ASP A 176 0.29 -18.20 2.12
N ASP A 177 0.32 -17.77 0.86
CA ASP A 177 1.20 -18.32 -0.17
C ASP A 177 1.22 -17.39 -1.41
N SER A 178 1.86 -17.82 -2.51
CA SER A 178 1.74 -17.13 -3.79
C SER A 178 0.32 -17.26 -4.39
N PRO A 179 -0.12 -16.28 -5.20
CA PRO A 179 -1.42 -16.35 -5.88
C PRO A 179 -1.69 -17.70 -6.55
N GLU A 180 -0.72 -18.19 -7.31
CA GLU A 180 -0.85 -19.43 -8.09
C GLU A 180 -1.05 -20.65 -7.18
N ARG A 181 -0.30 -20.73 -6.05
CA ARG A 181 -0.41 -21.83 -5.11
C ARG A 181 -1.72 -21.81 -4.35
N ILE A 182 -2.20 -20.60 -4.00
CA ILE A 182 -3.51 -20.44 -3.38
C ILE A 182 -4.60 -20.90 -4.35
N MET A 183 -4.62 -20.41 -5.58
CA MET A 183 -5.59 -20.82 -6.59
C MET A 183 -5.60 -22.35 -6.81
N ALA A 184 -4.41 -22.95 -6.95
CA ALA A 184 -4.28 -24.40 -7.10
C ALA A 184 -4.83 -25.17 -5.88
N ARG A 185 -4.59 -24.66 -4.66
CA ARG A 185 -5.04 -25.28 -3.39
C ARG A 185 -6.56 -25.28 -3.24
N TYR A 186 -7.23 -24.26 -3.79
CA TYR A 186 -8.69 -24.15 -3.80
C TYR A 186 -9.34 -24.75 -5.06
N ASN A 187 -8.54 -25.25 -6.00
CA ASN A 187 -9.00 -25.69 -7.32
C ASN A 187 -9.84 -24.62 -8.02
N ARG A 188 -9.27 -23.42 -8.14
CA ARG A 188 -9.89 -22.23 -8.74
C ARG A 188 -8.95 -21.60 -9.77
N ASP A 189 -9.55 -20.92 -10.75
CA ASP A 189 -8.83 -20.27 -11.83
C ASP A 189 -8.45 -18.82 -11.49
N THR A 190 -9.11 -18.20 -10.49
CA THR A 190 -8.90 -16.81 -10.08
C THR A 190 -8.88 -16.66 -8.56
N LEU A 191 -8.13 -15.66 -8.05
CA LEU A 191 -8.17 -15.29 -6.63
C LEU A 191 -9.54 -14.78 -6.19
N GLU A 192 -10.33 -14.19 -7.10
CA GLU A 192 -11.69 -13.74 -6.79
C GLU A 192 -12.58 -14.92 -6.37
N GLU A 193 -12.50 -16.05 -7.08
CA GLU A 193 -13.23 -17.27 -6.73
C GLU A 193 -12.77 -17.82 -5.38
N VAL A 194 -11.47 -17.83 -5.11
CA VAL A 194 -10.90 -18.20 -3.81
C VAL A 194 -11.44 -17.31 -2.69
N PHE A 195 -11.41 -16.01 -2.91
CA PHE A 195 -11.92 -15.03 -1.93
C PHE A 195 -13.40 -15.26 -1.61
N LEU A 196 -14.22 -15.50 -2.64
CA LEU A 196 -15.63 -15.82 -2.47
C LEU A 196 -15.86 -17.13 -1.69
N ASP A 197 -15.04 -18.17 -1.94
CA ASP A 197 -15.13 -19.42 -1.20
C ASP A 197 -14.76 -19.23 0.28
N VAL A 198 -13.68 -18.53 0.57
CA VAL A 198 -13.30 -18.18 1.95
C VAL A 198 -14.39 -17.32 2.61
N ALA A 199 -14.92 -16.30 1.93
CA ALA A 199 -15.96 -15.43 2.47
C ALA A 199 -17.23 -16.23 2.84
N ARG A 200 -17.63 -17.21 2.00
CA ARG A 200 -18.80 -18.07 2.19
C ARG A 200 -18.55 -19.25 3.14
N GLY A 201 -17.33 -19.43 3.63
CA GLY A 201 -16.98 -20.53 4.52
C GLY A 201 -16.92 -21.88 3.84
N ARG A 202 -16.71 -21.92 2.53
CA ARG A 202 -16.47 -23.17 1.80
C ARG A 202 -15.09 -23.69 2.18
N VAL A 203 -15.03 -24.93 2.67
CA VAL A 203 -13.79 -25.57 3.15
C VAL A 203 -12.92 -25.91 1.95
N ARG A 204 -11.59 -25.85 2.14
CA ARG A 204 -10.59 -26.38 1.20
C ARG A 204 -10.85 -27.86 0.92
N GLU A 205 -10.82 -28.30 -0.33
CA GLU A 205 -10.68 -29.74 -0.61
C GLU A 205 -9.31 -30.18 -0.06
N GLY A 206 -9.32 -30.97 1.03
CA GLY A 206 -8.12 -31.56 1.64
C GLY A 206 -7.51 -30.81 2.82
N ALA A 207 -8.18 -29.82 3.42
CA ALA A 207 -7.76 -29.28 4.72
C ALA A 207 -8.01 -30.34 5.82
N PRO A 208 -7.03 -30.62 6.73
CA PRO A 208 -7.32 -31.39 7.91
C PRO A 208 -8.40 -30.64 8.71
N GLU A 209 -9.47 -31.35 9.10
CA GLU A 209 -10.43 -30.83 10.08
C GLU A 209 -9.65 -30.33 11.32
N ASP A 210 -9.90 -29.11 11.75
CA ASP A 210 -9.29 -28.51 12.94
C ASP A 210 -9.34 -29.53 14.07
N ALA A 211 -8.18 -30.00 14.49
CA ALA A 211 -8.06 -30.72 15.75
C ALA A 211 -8.39 -29.76 16.90
N PRO A 212 -9.09 -30.21 17.93
CA PRO A 212 -9.67 -29.41 19.00
C PRO A 212 -8.67 -28.63 19.84
#